data_54e1c641f0939162aa8f1d97bb007993
#
_entry.id   54e1c641f0939162aa8f1d97bb007993
#
_cell.length_a   1.000
_cell.length_b   1.000
_cell.length_c   1.000
_cell.angle_alpha   90.00
_cell.angle_beta   90.00
_cell.angle_gamma   90.00
#
_symmetry.space_group_name_H-M   'P 1'
#
loop_
_entity.id
_entity.type
_entity.pdbx_description
1 polymer ?
#
loop_
_entity_poly.entity_id
_entity_poly.type
_entity_poly.pdbx_seq_one_letter_code
_entity_poly.pdbx_strand_id
1 'polypeptide(L)'
;MQQDPNLGSERERATGDEVGASAGTMSAQDERTWSVIAHLSVLVALVGLMPFGALLVWLLYKDRSQKVRFHALQALWYQIAWIVILVAYSLVSAVLSLIIIGIFMFFLVPILALIPLIHGCYAAYKVNQGVEYRYPYIADWIEGPRRVV
;
A
#
# COMPACT_ATOMS: atom_id res chain seq x y z
N MET A 1 -48.35 19.41 -29.81
CA MET A 1 -47.18 18.70 -29.22
C MET A 1 -46.73 19.56 -28.04
N GLN A 2 -47.17 19.18 -26.83
CA GLN A 2 -46.89 19.92 -25.60
C GLN A 2 -45.59 19.35 -24.98
N GLN A 3 -44.53 20.16 -25.03
CA GLN A 3 -43.27 19.75 -24.35
C GLN A 3 -43.51 19.91 -22.84
N ASP A 4 -43.32 18.81 -22.13
CA ASP A 4 -43.43 18.77 -20.68
C ASP A 4 -42.31 19.63 -20.05
N PRO A 5 -42.60 20.71 -19.33
CA PRO A 5 -41.59 21.58 -18.74
C PRO A 5 -40.75 20.90 -17.68
N ASN A 6 -41.16 19.73 -17.16
CA ASN A 6 -40.45 19.02 -16.12
C ASN A 6 -39.27 18.19 -16.62
N LEU A 7 -39.25 17.80 -17.92
CA LEU A 7 -38.14 16.99 -18.47
C LEU A 7 -36.78 17.68 -18.47
N GLY A 8 -36.78 19.02 -18.54
CA GLY A 8 -35.55 19.84 -18.43
C GLY A 8 -34.97 19.83 -17.01
N SER A 9 -35.86 20.03 -16.03
CA SER A 9 -35.45 20.10 -14.63
C SER A 9 -35.01 18.77 -14.03
N GLU A 10 -35.58 17.66 -14.52
CA GLU A 10 -35.14 16.31 -14.12
C GLU A 10 -33.77 15.93 -14.70
N ARG A 11 -33.48 16.34 -15.95
CA ARG A 11 -32.17 16.16 -16.57
C ARG A 11 -31.09 17.00 -15.89
N GLU A 12 -31.37 18.24 -15.53
CA GLU A 12 -30.43 19.10 -14.80
C GLU A 12 -30.15 18.57 -13.37
N ARG A 13 -31.16 18.02 -12.69
CA ARG A 13 -30.97 17.37 -11.38
C ARG A 13 -30.15 16.09 -11.50
N ALA A 14 -30.45 15.23 -12.46
CA ALA A 14 -29.70 14.00 -12.70
C ALA A 14 -28.23 14.27 -13.04
N THR A 15 -27.95 15.26 -13.90
CA THR A 15 -26.57 15.67 -14.20
C THR A 15 -25.88 16.38 -13.04
N GLY A 16 -26.60 17.14 -12.23
CA GLY A 16 -26.08 17.80 -11.03
C GLY A 16 -25.69 16.79 -9.94
N ASP A 17 -26.51 15.76 -9.74
CA ASP A 17 -26.25 14.67 -8.77
C ASP A 17 -25.08 13.76 -9.22
N GLU A 18 -24.95 13.48 -10.52
CA GLU A 18 -23.82 12.71 -11.06
C GLU A 18 -22.49 13.49 -10.97
N VAL A 19 -22.50 14.79 -11.21
CA VAL A 19 -21.31 15.64 -11.09
C VAL A 19 -20.93 15.86 -9.62
N GLY A 20 -21.90 15.95 -8.71
CA GLY A 20 -21.66 16.05 -7.27
C GLY A 20 -21.15 14.76 -6.64
N ALA A 21 -21.63 13.60 -7.11
CA ALA A 21 -21.19 12.29 -6.63
C ALA A 21 -19.77 11.91 -7.09
N SER A 22 -19.31 12.45 -8.24
CA SER A 22 -17.97 12.17 -8.77
C SER A 22 -16.84 12.99 -8.11
N ALA A 23 -17.17 14.08 -7.41
CA ALA A 23 -16.17 14.97 -6.83
C ALA A 23 -15.47 14.45 -5.56
N GLY A 24 -15.90 13.30 -5.00
CA GLY A 24 -15.36 12.73 -3.75
C GLY A 24 -14.80 11.31 -3.86
N THR A 25 -15.12 10.55 -4.89
CA THR A 25 -14.69 9.15 -5.05
C THR A 25 -13.65 9.01 -6.15
N MET A 26 -12.58 8.27 -5.85
CA MET A 26 -11.53 7.96 -6.83
C MET A 26 -12.06 7.03 -7.91
N SER A 27 -11.57 7.18 -9.16
CA SER A 27 -11.85 6.22 -10.20
C SER A 27 -11.21 4.86 -9.89
N ALA A 28 -11.77 3.77 -10.41
CA ALA A 28 -11.20 2.43 -10.23
C ALA A 28 -9.76 2.31 -10.78
N GLN A 29 -9.45 3.10 -11.83
CA GLN A 29 -8.10 3.17 -12.39
C GLN A 29 -7.14 3.89 -11.44
N ASP A 30 -7.57 5.00 -10.84
CA ASP A 30 -6.75 5.74 -9.88
C ASP A 30 -6.52 4.92 -8.62
N GLU A 31 -7.55 4.23 -8.10
CA GLU A 31 -7.39 3.34 -6.96
C GLU A 31 -6.36 2.24 -7.20
N ARG A 32 -6.37 1.63 -8.39
CA ARG A 32 -5.37 0.64 -8.78
C ARG A 32 -3.98 1.27 -8.82
N THR A 33 -3.83 2.41 -9.48
CA THR A 33 -2.55 3.11 -9.64
C THR A 33 -1.94 3.47 -8.27
N TRP A 34 -2.71 4.10 -7.39
CA TRP A 34 -2.21 4.49 -6.06
C TRP A 34 -1.95 3.29 -5.13
N SER A 35 -2.72 2.22 -5.28
CA SER A 35 -2.45 0.97 -4.55
C SER A 35 -1.14 0.31 -5.02
N VAL A 36 -0.84 0.34 -6.31
CA VAL A 36 0.44 -0.11 -6.88
C VAL A 36 1.59 0.76 -6.37
N ILE A 37 1.44 2.10 -6.40
CA ILE A 37 2.45 3.05 -5.91
C ILE A 37 2.73 2.81 -4.42
N ALA A 38 1.71 2.53 -3.61
CA ALA A 38 1.90 2.22 -2.20
C ALA A 38 2.83 1.02 -1.98
N HIS A 39 2.70 -0.03 -2.77
CA HIS A 39 3.59 -1.20 -2.69
C HIS A 39 4.98 -0.92 -3.28
N LEU A 40 5.04 -0.22 -4.43
CA LEU A 40 6.32 0.18 -5.04
C LEU A 40 7.10 1.18 -4.20
N SER A 41 6.46 1.84 -3.23
CA SER A 41 7.15 2.75 -2.31
C SER A 41 8.26 2.06 -1.50
N VAL A 42 8.27 0.73 -1.44
CA VAL A 42 9.39 -0.04 -0.88
C VAL A 42 10.71 0.24 -1.62
N LEU A 43 10.67 0.60 -2.91
CA LEU A 43 11.86 0.96 -3.68
C LEU A 43 12.56 2.22 -3.15
N VAL A 44 11.84 3.09 -2.45
CA VAL A 44 12.38 4.27 -1.77
C VAL A 44 13.36 3.88 -0.65
N ALA A 45 13.33 2.60 -0.23
CA ALA A 45 14.32 2.03 0.68
C ALA A 45 15.76 2.12 0.10
N LEU A 46 15.93 2.08 -1.23
CA LEU A 46 17.23 2.19 -1.88
C LEU A 46 17.93 3.54 -1.60
N VAL A 47 17.16 4.57 -1.28
CA VAL A 47 17.66 5.91 -0.88
C VAL A 47 17.50 6.19 0.61
N GLY A 48 17.20 5.15 1.41
CA GLY A 48 17.10 5.27 2.87
C GLY A 48 15.81 5.92 3.40
N LEU A 49 14.81 6.15 2.56
CA LEU A 49 13.56 6.83 2.92
C LEU A 49 12.38 5.87 3.18
N MET A 50 12.65 4.62 3.49
CA MET A 50 11.65 3.68 3.98
C MET A 50 11.24 4.06 5.42
N PRO A 51 9.96 4.12 5.83
CA PRO A 51 8.73 3.76 5.11
C PRO A 51 7.93 4.98 4.60
N PHE A 52 8.57 6.13 4.40
CA PHE A 52 7.90 7.40 4.11
C PHE A 52 7.05 7.38 2.83
N GLY A 53 7.41 6.59 1.83
CA GLY A 53 6.63 6.49 0.60
C GLY A 53 5.22 5.92 0.83
N ALA A 54 5.10 4.82 1.55
CA ALA A 54 3.81 4.23 1.89
C ALA A 54 3.01 5.12 2.86
N LEU A 55 3.70 5.78 3.80
CA LEU A 55 3.10 6.74 4.71
C LEU A 55 2.51 7.92 3.96
N LEU A 56 3.22 8.47 2.97
CA LEU A 56 2.75 9.58 2.16
C LEU A 56 1.48 9.20 1.37
N VAL A 57 1.47 8.04 0.71
CA VAL A 57 0.28 7.55 -0.01
C VAL A 57 -0.89 7.38 0.96
N TRP A 58 -0.66 6.82 2.15
CA TRP A 58 -1.71 6.67 3.15
C TRP A 58 -2.27 8.03 3.59
N LEU A 59 -1.42 9.01 3.92
CA LEU A 59 -1.86 10.35 4.36
C LEU A 59 -2.68 11.08 3.31
N LEU A 60 -2.31 10.97 2.03
CA LEU A 60 -2.98 11.68 0.93
C LEU A 60 -4.32 11.06 0.56
N TYR A 61 -4.48 9.75 0.70
CA TYR A 61 -5.61 9.02 0.14
C TYR A 61 -6.46 8.24 1.15
N LYS A 62 -6.11 8.27 2.46
CA LYS A 62 -6.84 7.53 3.51
C LYS A 62 -8.33 7.84 3.58
N ASP A 63 -8.72 9.06 3.23
CA ASP A 63 -10.10 9.54 3.29
C ASP A 63 -10.80 9.56 1.91
N ARG A 64 -10.07 9.20 0.83
CA ARG A 64 -10.57 9.23 -0.55
C ARG A 64 -10.91 7.85 -1.10
N SER A 65 -10.24 6.80 -0.65
CA SER A 65 -10.48 5.43 -1.09
C SER A 65 -10.10 4.45 0.00
N GLN A 66 -11.06 3.63 0.41
CA GLN A 66 -10.84 2.54 1.37
C GLN A 66 -9.83 1.51 0.85
N LYS A 67 -9.87 1.24 -0.45
CA LYS A 67 -8.96 0.31 -1.11
C LYS A 67 -7.52 0.80 -1.09
N VAL A 68 -7.28 2.06 -1.49
CA VAL A 68 -5.93 2.66 -1.45
C VAL A 68 -5.43 2.74 -0.01
N ARG A 69 -6.29 3.17 0.92
CA ARG A 69 -5.99 3.18 2.36
C ARG A 69 -5.51 1.83 2.85
N PHE A 70 -6.20 0.75 2.48
CA PHE A 70 -5.85 -0.61 2.89
C PHE A 70 -4.48 -1.03 2.36
N HIS A 71 -4.23 -0.87 1.05
CA HIS A 71 -2.95 -1.22 0.44
C HIS A 71 -1.79 -0.37 0.98
N ALA A 72 -2.00 0.93 1.19
CA ALA A 72 -0.98 1.82 1.75
C ALA A 72 -0.64 1.43 3.21
N LEU A 73 -1.66 1.10 4.00
CA LEU A 73 -1.46 0.68 5.39
C LEU A 73 -0.75 -0.67 5.48
N GLN A 74 -1.11 -1.62 4.63
CA GLN A 74 -0.40 -2.90 4.52
C GLN A 74 1.08 -2.69 4.17
N ALA A 75 1.35 -1.89 3.13
CA ALA A 75 2.71 -1.61 2.69
C ALA A 75 3.51 -0.93 3.81
N LEU A 76 2.92 0.04 4.51
CA LEU A 76 3.54 0.75 5.62
C LEU A 76 3.93 -0.19 6.77
N TRP A 77 2.99 -0.98 7.26
CA TRP A 77 3.25 -1.91 8.37
C TRP A 77 4.23 -3.01 7.99
N TYR A 78 4.15 -3.50 6.75
CA TYR A 78 5.11 -4.48 6.24
C TYR A 78 6.53 -3.92 6.22
N GLN A 79 6.70 -2.68 5.76
CA GLN A 79 7.98 -1.99 5.74
C GLN A 79 8.51 -1.75 7.16
N ILE A 80 7.66 -1.32 8.10
CA ILE A 80 8.04 -1.14 9.50
C ILE A 80 8.50 -2.46 10.13
N ALA A 81 7.76 -3.55 9.92
CA ALA A 81 8.12 -4.86 10.44
C ALA A 81 9.51 -5.29 9.93
N TRP A 82 9.79 -5.10 8.63
CA TRP A 82 11.10 -5.42 8.07
C TRP A 82 12.23 -4.52 8.59
N ILE A 83 11.97 -3.23 8.83
CA ILE A 83 12.95 -2.35 9.47
C ILE A 83 13.32 -2.91 10.85
N VAL A 84 12.33 -3.28 11.66
CA VAL A 84 12.57 -3.85 13.00
C VAL A 84 13.39 -5.14 12.91
N ILE A 85 13.03 -6.05 11.99
CA ILE A 85 13.76 -7.30 11.77
C ILE A 85 15.21 -7.03 11.37
N LEU A 86 15.44 -6.13 10.42
CA LEU A 86 16.79 -5.82 9.93
C LEU A 86 17.64 -5.14 11.00
N VAL A 87 17.07 -4.23 11.78
CA VAL A 87 17.76 -3.57 12.90
C VAL A 87 18.13 -4.61 13.96
N ALA A 88 17.17 -5.45 14.38
CA ALA A 88 17.44 -6.50 15.37
C ALA A 88 18.52 -7.46 14.90
N TYR A 89 18.43 -7.92 13.64
CA TYR A 89 19.44 -8.79 13.05
C TYR A 89 20.82 -8.12 13.01
N SER A 90 20.90 -6.84 12.62
CA SER A 90 22.15 -6.10 12.55
C SER A 90 22.78 -5.89 13.93
N LEU A 91 21.96 -5.64 14.97
CA LEU A 91 22.45 -5.53 16.35
C LEU A 91 23.04 -6.86 16.84
N VAL A 92 22.34 -7.97 16.61
CA VAL A 92 22.85 -9.32 16.96
C VAL A 92 24.15 -9.58 16.20
N SER A 93 24.20 -9.27 14.90
CA SER A 93 25.41 -9.45 14.09
C SER A 93 26.58 -8.61 14.61
N ALA A 94 26.32 -7.36 15.09
CA ALA A 94 27.34 -6.50 15.67
C ALA A 94 27.94 -7.11 16.94
N VAL A 95 27.09 -7.63 17.84
CA VAL A 95 27.58 -8.31 19.06
C VAL A 95 28.38 -9.56 18.71
N LEU A 96 27.89 -10.39 17.80
CA LEU A 96 28.57 -11.61 17.37
C LEU A 96 29.84 -11.36 16.55
N SER A 97 30.05 -10.14 16.03
CA SER A 97 31.29 -9.77 15.34
C SER A 97 32.51 -9.80 16.27
N LEU A 98 32.31 -9.68 17.59
CA LEU A 98 33.37 -9.84 18.58
C LEU A 98 33.99 -11.24 18.55
N ILE A 99 33.29 -12.23 18.04
CA ILE A 99 33.75 -13.64 17.90
C ILE A 99 33.82 -14.06 16.43
N ILE A 100 34.04 -13.13 15.52
CA ILE A 100 34.20 -13.31 14.05
C ILE A 100 32.92 -13.79 13.33
N ILE A 101 32.07 -14.59 13.95
CA ILE A 101 30.84 -15.15 13.35
C ILE A 101 29.91 -14.03 12.87
N GLY A 102 29.79 -12.92 13.62
CA GLY A 102 28.95 -11.79 13.27
C GLY A 102 29.37 -11.09 11.97
N ILE A 103 30.65 -11.15 11.60
CA ILE A 103 31.14 -10.57 10.35
C ILE A 103 30.47 -11.26 9.15
N PHE A 104 30.36 -12.60 9.18
CA PHE A 104 29.66 -13.35 8.14
C PHE A 104 28.15 -13.05 8.14
N MET A 105 27.56 -12.81 9.30
CA MET A 105 26.15 -12.42 9.39
C MET A 105 25.86 -11.07 8.73
N PHE A 106 26.79 -10.11 8.79
CA PHE A 106 26.62 -8.82 8.11
C PHE A 106 26.49 -8.96 6.59
N PHE A 107 27.13 -9.95 5.97
CA PHE A 107 26.96 -10.21 4.53
C PHE A 107 25.56 -10.70 4.18
N LEU A 108 24.77 -11.20 5.12
CA LEU A 108 23.38 -11.60 4.91
C LEU A 108 22.41 -10.42 4.98
N VAL A 109 22.78 -9.28 5.60
CA VAL A 109 21.90 -8.10 5.73
C VAL A 109 21.38 -7.62 4.37
N PRO A 110 22.21 -7.36 3.35
CA PRO A 110 21.71 -6.93 2.05
C PRO A 110 20.83 -8.00 1.38
N ILE A 111 21.10 -9.27 1.58
CA ILE A 111 20.29 -10.38 1.05
C ILE A 111 18.90 -10.38 1.71
N LEU A 112 18.85 -10.22 3.03
CA LEU A 112 17.60 -10.13 3.78
C LEU A 112 16.81 -8.88 3.40
N ALA A 113 17.49 -7.78 3.11
CA ALA A 113 16.86 -6.53 2.65
C ALA A 113 16.21 -6.65 1.27
N LEU A 114 16.62 -7.63 0.44
CA LEU A 114 15.95 -7.91 -0.83
C LEU A 114 14.57 -8.53 -0.66
N ILE A 115 14.30 -9.22 0.45
CA ILE A 115 13.02 -9.90 0.67
C ILE A 115 11.85 -8.92 0.64
N PRO A 116 11.82 -7.84 1.46
CA PRO A 116 10.74 -6.86 1.40
C PRO A 116 10.67 -6.14 0.05
N LEU A 117 11.81 -5.94 -0.61
CA LEU A 117 11.87 -5.31 -1.92
C LEU A 117 11.16 -6.16 -2.97
N ILE A 118 11.55 -7.43 -3.09
CA ILE A 118 10.95 -8.38 -4.04
C ILE A 118 9.47 -8.59 -3.72
N HIS A 119 9.13 -8.75 -2.45
CA HIS A 119 7.76 -8.98 -2.02
C HIS A 119 6.87 -7.76 -2.28
N GLY A 120 7.36 -6.54 -2.05
CA GLY A 120 6.64 -5.30 -2.38
C GLY A 120 6.40 -5.15 -3.89
N CYS A 121 7.41 -5.44 -4.72
CA CYS A 121 7.26 -5.45 -6.17
C CYS A 121 6.25 -6.51 -6.64
N TYR A 122 6.28 -7.71 -6.04
CA TYR A 122 5.30 -8.76 -6.33
C TYR A 122 3.87 -8.35 -5.94
N ALA A 123 3.70 -7.73 -4.78
CA ALA A 123 2.41 -7.19 -4.35
C ALA A 123 1.88 -6.13 -5.32
N ALA A 124 2.75 -5.19 -5.74
CA ALA A 124 2.41 -4.18 -6.74
C ALA A 124 1.97 -4.81 -8.08
N TYR A 125 2.69 -5.83 -8.54
CA TYR A 125 2.34 -6.56 -9.76
C TYR A 125 0.96 -7.21 -9.68
N LYS A 126 0.63 -7.87 -8.55
CA LYS A 126 -0.68 -8.47 -8.33
C LYS A 126 -1.80 -7.44 -8.30
N VAL A 127 -1.60 -6.34 -7.60
CA VAL A 127 -2.59 -5.24 -7.54
C VAL A 127 -2.79 -4.62 -8.93
N ASN A 128 -1.74 -4.49 -9.72
CA ASN A 128 -1.84 -3.99 -11.09
C ASN A 128 -2.66 -4.92 -12.00
N GLN A 129 -2.65 -6.24 -11.73
CA GLN A 129 -3.52 -7.21 -12.42
C GLN A 129 -4.98 -7.17 -11.94
N GLY A 130 -5.32 -6.30 -11.00
CA GLY A 130 -6.66 -6.23 -10.41
C GLY A 130 -6.91 -7.26 -9.31
N VAL A 131 -5.89 -8.02 -8.90
CA VAL A 131 -5.99 -8.97 -7.79
C VAL A 131 -5.74 -8.22 -6.49
N GLU A 132 -6.66 -8.33 -5.54
CA GLU A 132 -6.47 -7.81 -4.19
C GLU A 132 -5.41 -8.63 -3.47
N TYR A 133 -4.20 -8.05 -3.35
CA TYR A 133 -3.10 -8.69 -2.66
C TYR A 133 -3.13 -8.37 -1.16
N ARG A 134 -3.03 -9.41 -0.35
CA ARG A 134 -3.02 -9.31 1.12
C ARG A 134 -1.71 -9.87 1.65
N TYR A 135 -0.94 -9.06 2.37
CA TYR A 135 0.23 -9.56 3.09
C TYR A 135 -0.21 -10.52 4.19
N PRO A 136 0.42 -11.70 4.29
CA PRO A 136 0.13 -12.65 5.36
C PRO A 136 0.24 -11.98 6.74
N TYR A 137 -0.68 -12.28 7.64
CA TYR A 137 -0.80 -11.76 9.01
C TYR A 137 -1.10 -10.26 9.12
N ILE A 138 -0.47 -9.40 8.30
CA ILE A 138 -0.62 -7.93 8.37
C ILE A 138 -1.99 -7.50 7.90
N ALA A 139 -2.47 -8.06 6.80
CA ALA A 139 -3.79 -7.74 6.27
C ALA A 139 -4.91 -8.14 7.25
N ASP A 140 -4.76 -9.30 7.87
CA ASP A 140 -5.73 -9.81 8.85
C ASP A 140 -5.71 -9.01 10.17
N TRP A 141 -4.56 -8.44 10.50
CA TRP A 141 -4.44 -7.54 11.65
C TRP A 141 -5.10 -6.18 11.40
N ILE A 142 -5.09 -5.71 10.16
CA ILE A 142 -5.68 -4.41 9.76
C ILE A 142 -7.20 -4.50 9.60
N GLU A 143 -7.72 -5.54 8.94
CA GLU A 143 -9.14 -5.68 8.58
C GLU A 143 -9.83 -6.89 9.22
N GLY A 144 -9.07 -7.74 9.91
CA GLY A 144 -9.54 -9.03 10.41
C GLY A 144 -9.48 -10.14 9.34
N PRO A 145 -9.67 -11.41 9.77
CA PRO A 145 -9.63 -12.55 8.87
C PRO A 145 -10.82 -12.50 7.88
N ARG A 146 -10.57 -12.88 6.62
CA ARG A 146 -11.66 -13.03 5.65
C ARG A 146 -12.67 -14.06 6.15
N ARG A 147 -13.89 -13.63 6.40
CA ARG A 147 -15.00 -14.59 6.53
C ARG A 147 -15.28 -15.15 5.15
N VAL A 148 -14.92 -16.43 4.95
CA VAL A 148 -15.37 -17.18 3.78
C VAL A 148 -16.87 -17.39 3.99
N VAL A 149 -17.70 -16.68 3.22
CA VAL A 149 -19.16 -16.86 3.17
C VAL A 149 -19.44 -17.89 2.10
#